data_5f74302e581a094229d90f0db6bbbbd2
#
_entry.id   5f74302e581a094229d90f0db6bbbbd2
#
_cell.length_a   1.000
_cell.length_b   1.000
_cell.length_c   1.000
_cell.angle_alpha   90.00
_cell.angle_beta   90.00
_cell.angle_gamma   90.00
#
_symmetry.space_group_name_H-M   'P 1'
#
loop_
_entity.id
_entity.type
_entity.pdbx_description
1 polymer ?
#
loop_
_entity_poly.entity_id
_entity_poly.type
_entity_poly.pdbx_seq_one_letter_code
_entity_poly.pdbx_strand_id
1 'polypeptide(L)'
;MLDSLKDNLRLALKKIVGASDINEELINELCKDLQRALLAADVNVRLVLEITKNLKERSLKETPPKGLSKKDHIITILYGELSKLLGYSGEAIKTIDRKKTDENLINFNSDKKNTILMLGIQGSGKTTVIAKLARWLSKPCIALHLSRNRQRKQRIVV
;
A
#
# COMPACT_ATOMS: atom_id res chain seq x y z
N MET A 1 -15.77 1.49 -8.17
CA MET A 1 -14.33 1.88 -8.39
C MET A 1 -13.34 0.88 -7.82
N LEU A 2 -13.32 0.63 -6.50
CA LEU A 2 -12.38 -0.35 -5.91
C LEU A 2 -12.60 -1.78 -6.40
N ASP A 3 -13.83 -2.19 -6.65
CA ASP A 3 -14.13 -3.53 -7.17
C ASP A 3 -13.58 -3.73 -8.58
N SER A 4 -13.67 -2.72 -9.45
CA SER A 4 -13.11 -2.81 -10.80
C SER A 4 -11.58 -2.88 -10.80
N LEU A 5 -10.90 -2.14 -9.92
CA LEU A 5 -9.44 -2.25 -9.73
C LEU A 5 -9.04 -3.64 -9.27
N LYS A 6 -9.74 -4.17 -8.25
CA LYS A 6 -9.51 -5.52 -7.73
C LYS A 6 -9.69 -6.58 -8.82
N ASP A 7 -10.76 -6.49 -9.61
CA ASP A 7 -11.05 -7.46 -10.67
C ASP A 7 -10.02 -7.39 -11.80
N ASN A 8 -9.63 -6.19 -12.22
CA ASN A 8 -8.61 -5.99 -13.25
C ASN A 8 -7.23 -6.50 -12.79
N LEU A 9 -6.82 -6.22 -11.55
CA LEU A 9 -5.59 -6.77 -10.98
C LEU A 9 -5.63 -8.29 -10.89
N ARG A 10 -6.78 -8.84 -10.47
CA ARG A 10 -6.96 -10.29 -10.38
C ARG A 10 -6.88 -10.97 -11.75
N LEU A 11 -7.45 -10.36 -12.79
CA LEU A 11 -7.37 -10.85 -14.16
C LEU A 11 -5.93 -10.82 -14.70
N ALA A 12 -5.21 -9.73 -14.49
CA ALA A 12 -3.81 -9.61 -14.86
C ALA A 12 -2.93 -10.67 -14.17
N LEU A 13 -3.13 -10.90 -12.87
CA LEU A 13 -2.41 -11.94 -12.13
C LEU A 13 -2.77 -13.36 -12.58
N LYS A 14 -4.04 -13.63 -12.92
CA LYS A 14 -4.44 -14.96 -13.44
C LYS A 14 -3.70 -15.34 -14.71
N LYS A 15 -3.37 -14.40 -15.59
CA LYS A 15 -2.59 -14.64 -16.80
C LYS A 15 -1.19 -15.16 -16.46
N ILE A 16 -0.52 -14.57 -15.47
CA ILE A 16 0.80 -15.02 -15.01
C ILE A 16 0.73 -16.41 -14.38
N VAL A 17 -0.25 -16.65 -13.49
CA VAL A 17 -0.41 -17.93 -12.82
C VAL A 17 -0.74 -19.05 -13.82
N GLY A 18 -1.60 -18.78 -14.81
CA GLY A 18 -2.03 -19.72 -15.82
C GLY A 18 -1.06 -19.96 -16.98
N ALA A 19 -0.03 -19.12 -17.13
CA ALA A 19 0.92 -19.28 -18.22
C ALA A 19 1.78 -20.53 -18.04
N SER A 20 2.09 -21.24 -19.12
CA SER A 20 3.03 -22.36 -19.10
C SER A 20 4.47 -21.88 -18.97
N ASP A 21 4.81 -20.77 -19.64
CA ASP A 21 6.13 -20.14 -19.60
C ASP A 21 6.01 -18.62 -19.46
N ILE A 22 7.05 -18.00 -18.94
CA ILE A 22 7.16 -16.55 -18.75
C ILE A 22 8.14 -15.98 -19.78
N ASN A 23 7.59 -15.35 -20.79
CA ASN A 23 8.35 -14.63 -21.81
C ASN A 23 8.20 -13.11 -21.65
N GLU A 24 8.97 -12.35 -22.41
CA GLU A 24 8.91 -10.88 -22.37
C GLU A 24 7.56 -10.34 -22.81
N GLU A 25 6.89 -11.00 -23.75
CA GLU A 25 5.58 -10.58 -24.25
C GLU A 25 4.52 -10.62 -23.15
N LEU A 26 4.51 -11.69 -22.36
CA LEU A 26 3.58 -11.84 -21.23
C LEU A 26 3.85 -10.78 -20.15
N ILE A 27 5.12 -10.45 -19.88
CA ILE A 27 5.47 -9.37 -18.94
C ILE A 27 5.01 -8.02 -19.47
N ASN A 28 5.17 -7.76 -20.76
CA ASN A 28 4.69 -6.53 -21.38
C ASN A 28 3.16 -6.42 -21.34
N GLU A 29 2.44 -7.52 -21.53
CA GLU A 29 0.99 -7.58 -21.41
C GLU A 29 0.55 -7.31 -19.96
N LEU A 30 1.19 -7.95 -18.99
CA LEU A 30 0.96 -7.67 -17.56
C LEU A 30 1.14 -6.19 -17.22
N CYS A 31 2.22 -5.57 -17.71
CA CYS A 31 2.48 -4.15 -17.49
C CYS A 31 1.37 -3.27 -18.09
N LYS A 32 0.89 -3.59 -19.31
CA LYS A 32 -0.21 -2.85 -19.94
C LYS A 32 -1.52 -2.98 -19.16
N ASP A 33 -1.86 -4.19 -18.71
CA ASP A 33 -3.07 -4.44 -17.94
C ASP A 33 -3.00 -3.72 -16.58
N LEU A 34 -1.83 -3.74 -15.94
CA LEU A 34 -1.58 -3.02 -14.70
C LEU A 34 -1.71 -1.50 -14.88
N GLN A 35 -1.13 -0.95 -15.95
CA GLN A 35 -1.27 0.48 -16.29
C GLN A 35 -2.74 0.87 -16.44
N ARG A 36 -3.51 0.11 -17.22
CA ARG A 36 -4.94 0.37 -17.42
C ARG A 36 -5.72 0.33 -16.10
N ALA A 37 -5.45 -0.68 -15.26
CA ALA A 37 -6.12 -0.83 -13.99
C ALA A 37 -5.83 0.32 -13.03
N LEU A 38 -4.57 0.73 -12.92
CA LEU A 38 -4.13 1.82 -12.03
C LEU A 38 -4.60 3.20 -12.52
N LEU A 39 -4.54 3.45 -13.84
CA LEU A 39 -5.04 4.70 -14.43
C LEU A 39 -6.56 4.81 -14.28
N ALA A 40 -7.30 3.72 -14.46
CA ALA A 40 -8.75 3.70 -14.22
C ALA A 40 -9.13 3.92 -12.75
N ALA A 41 -8.18 3.72 -11.83
CA ALA A 41 -8.33 4.01 -10.39
C ALA A 41 -7.77 5.39 -9.99
N ASP A 42 -7.58 6.30 -10.95
CA ASP A 42 -7.06 7.66 -10.76
C ASP A 42 -5.67 7.73 -10.10
N VAL A 43 -4.85 6.69 -10.25
CA VAL A 43 -3.46 6.73 -9.80
C VAL A 43 -2.63 7.66 -10.69
N ASN A 44 -1.74 8.44 -10.09
CA ASN A 44 -0.89 9.38 -10.82
C ASN A 44 -0.08 8.69 -11.92
N VAL A 45 -0.14 9.21 -13.16
CA VAL A 45 0.47 8.63 -14.36
C VAL A 45 1.97 8.38 -14.19
N ARG A 46 2.71 9.31 -13.53
CA ARG A 46 4.15 9.15 -13.29
C ARG A 46 4.45 7.94 -12.42
N LEU A 47 3.66 7.75 -11.36
CA LEU A 47 3.81 6.59 -10.46
C LEU A 47 3.48 5.28 -11.19
N VAL A 48 2.43 5.28 -12.03
CA VAL A 48 2.06 4.10 -12.84
C VAL A 48 3.19 3.70 -13.79
N LEU A 49 3.80 4.68 -14.48
CA LEU A 49 4.92 4.43 -15.38
C LEU A 49 6.16 3.92 -14.61
N GLU A 50 6.45 4.48 -13.45
CA GLU A 50 7.58 4.06 -12.61
C GLU A 50 7.41 2.61 -12.15
N ILE A 51 6.25 2.26 -11.60
CA ILE A 51 5.95 0.89 -11.14
C ILE A 51 6.08 -0.11 -12.27
N THR A 52 5.49 0.18 -13.42
CA THR A 52 5.50 -0.77 -14.56
C THR A 52 6.88 -0.89 -15.18
N LYS A 53 7.66 0.18 -15.22
CA LYS A 53 9.07 0.13 -15.62
C LYS A 53 9.88 -0.75 -14.67
N ASN A 54 9.79 -0.51 -13.35
CA ASN A 54 10.50 -1.29 -12.35
C ASN A 54 10.08 -2.77 -12.40
N LEU A 55 8.78 -3.04 -12.53
CA LEU A 55 8.27 -4.40 -12.66
C LEU A 55 8.88 -5.10 -13.89
N LYS A 56 8.87 -4.45 -15.06
CA LYS A 56 9.44 -5.01 -16.29
C LYS A 56 10.93 -5.27 -16.13
N GLU A 57 11.70 -4.28 -15.70
CA GLU A 57 13.15 -4.38 -15.57
C GLU A 57 13.56 -5.49 -14.59
N ARG A 58 12.92 -5.54 -13.43
CA ARG A 58 13.22 -6.53 -12.41
C ARG A 58 12.81 -7.93 -12.84
N SER A 59 11.62 -8.07 -13.46
CA SER A 59 11.13 -9.37 -13.95
C SER A 59 12.00 -9.98 -15.04
N LEU A 60 12.70 -9.15 -15.84
CA LEU A 60 13.60 -9.61 -16.92
C LEU A 60 15.04 -9.83 -16.45
N LYS A 61 15.52 -8.99 -15.49
CA LYS A 61 16.93 -9.01 -15.07
C LYS A 61 17.19 -9.88 -13.84
N GLU A 62 16.23 -9.97 -12.92
CA GLU A 62 16.43 -10.71 -11.67
C GLU A 62 16.18 -12.21 -11.86
N THR A 63 17.10 -13.02 -11.37
CA THR A 63 16.92 -14.46 -11.29
C THR A 63 16.10 -14.83 -10.04
N PRO A 64 15.11 -15.73 -10.14
CA PRO A 64 14.35 -16.18 -8.99
C PRO A 64 15.27 -16.76 -7.91
N PRO A 65 15.01 -16.45 -6.63
CA PRO A 65 15.71 -17.11 -5.52
C PRO A 65 15.55 -18.64 -5.57
N LYS A 66 16.50 -19.37 -5.00
CA LYS A 66 16.43 -20.86 -4.93
C LYS A 66 15.11 -21.30 -4.27
N GLY A 67 14.36 -22.16 -4.95
CA GLY A 67 13.09 -22.68 -4.48
C GLY A 67 11.85 -21.86 -4.84
N LEU A 68 12.00 -20.70 -5.49
CA LEU A 68 10.88 -19.88 -5.96
C LEU A 68 10.67 -20.06 -7.46
N SER A 69 9.44 -20.24 -7.90
CA SER A 69 9.15 -20.27 -9.33
C SER A 69 9.29 -18.87 -9.95
N LYS A 70 9.53 -18.81 -11.26
CA LYS A 70 9.60 -17.52 -11.98
C LYS A 70 8.29 -16.72 -11.85
N LYS A 71 7.15 -17.41 -11.81
CA LYS A 71 5.82 -16.82 -11.60
C LYS A 71 5.70 -16.17 -10.22
N ASP A 72 6.05 -16.91 -9.18
CA ASP A 72 5.98 -16.42 -7.80
C ASP A 72 6.94 -15.26 -7.58
N HIS A 73 8.10 -15.28 -8.25
CA HIS A 73 9.05 -14.18 -8.21
C HIS A 73 8.46 -12.89 -8.79
N ILE A 74 7.80 -12.95 -9.97
CA ILE A 74 7.13 -11.79 -10.58
C ILE A 74 6.00 -11.26 -9.69
N ILE A 75 5.21 -12.16 -9.09
CA ILE A 75 4.15 -11.77 -8.15
C ILE A 75 4.76 -11.06 -6.94
N THR A 76 5.89 -11.53 -6.44
CA THR A 76 6.61 -10.91 -5.31
C THR A 76 7.14 -9.53 -5.68
N ILE A 77 7.71 -9.36 -6.88
CA ILE A 77 8.15 -8.06 -7.39
C ILE A 77 6.96 -7.09 -7.48
N LEU A 78 5.85 -7.52 -8.10
CA LEU A 78 4.65 -6.71 -8.23
C LEU A 78 4.09 -6.29 -6.86
N TYR A 79 4.00 -7.23 -5.93
CA TYR A 79 3.57 -6.93 -4.56
C TYR A 79 4.48 -5.89 -3.89
N GLY A 80 5.79 -6.02 -4.06
CA GLY A 80 6.77 -5.07 -3.55
C GLY A 80 6.61 -3.67 -4.13
N GLU A 81 6.43 -3.55 -5.44
CA GLU A 81 6.24 -2.25 -6.10
C GLU A 81 4.91 -1.60 -5.69
N LEU A 82 3.82 -2.36 -5.59
CA LEU A 82 2.54 -1.85 -5.09
C LEU A 82 2.62 -1.45 -3.61
N SER A 83 3.35 -2.19 -2.79
CA SER A 83 3.55 -1.85 -1.37
C SER A 83 4.34 -0.55 -1.21
N LYS A 84 5.36 -0.33 -2.03
CA LYS A 84 6.11 0.96 -2.06
C LYS A 84 5.20 2.12 -2.43
N LEU A 85 4.31 1.95 -3.42
CA LEU A 85 3.30 2.95 -3.78
C LEU A 85 2.44 3.36 -2.58
N LEU A 86 2.11 2.41 -1.71
CA LEU A 86 1.33 2.64 -0.49
C LEU A 86 2.17 3.15 0.69
N GLY A 87 3.46 3.44 0.49
CA GLY A 87 4.35 3.98 1.51
C GLY A 87 5.04 2.93 2.38
N TYR A 88 4.94 1.64 2.04
CA TYR A 88 5.71 0.61 2.72
C TYR A 88 7.14 0.55 2.17
N SER A 89 8.13 0.90 2.96
CA SER A 89 9.54 0.69 2.62
C SER A 89 9.86 -0.81 2.64
N GLY A 90 10.61 -1.27 1.62
CA GLY A 90 10.81 -2.70 1.31
C GLY A 90 11.44 -3.58 2.39
N GLU A 91 11.89 -3.02 3.51
CA GLU A 91 12.36 -3.79 4.67
C GLU A 91 11.21 -4.44 5.46
N ALA A 92 10.00 -3.87 5.41
CA ALA A 92 8.81 -4.42 6.06
C ALA A 92 8.29 -5.72 5.38
N ILE A 93 8.71 -6.01 4.14
CA ILE A 93 8.25 -7.19 3.40
C ILE A 93 9.02 -8.46 3.78
N LYS A 94 10.23 -8.32 4.35
CA LYS A 94 11.08 -9.47 4.72
C LYS A 94 10.64 -10.21 5.97
N THR A 95 9.79 -9.59 6.79
CA THR A 95 9.26 -10.23 7.98
C THR A 95 7.82 -9.77 8.19
N ILE A 96 6.85 -10.49 7.65
CA ILE A 96 5.51 -10.53 8.24
C ILE A 96 5.63 -11.35 9.54
N ASP A 97 6.54 -10.97 10.37
CA ASP A 97 6.55 -11.34 11.77
C ASP A 97 5.63 -10.32 12.46
N ARG A 98 4.38 -10.74 12.65
CA ARG A 98 3.33 -9.95 13.32
C ARG A 98 3.73 -9.45 14.72
N LYS A 99 4.92 -9.77 15.19
CA LYS A 99 5.48 -9.36 16.50
C LYS A 99 6.35 -8.10 16.45
N LYS A 100 6.73 -7.57 15.26
CA LYS A 100 7.56 -6.36 15.14
C LYS A 100 6.86 -5.16 14.51
N THR A 101 5.54 -5.19 14.33
CA THR A 101 4.74 -4.08 13.81
C THR A 101 4.47 -2.97 14.84
N ASP A 102 5.04 -3.05 16.03
CA ASP A 102 4.82 -2.05 17.09
C ASP A 102 5.84 -0.91 17.12
N GLU A 103 6.84 -0.90 16.24
CA GLU A 103 7.82 0.18 16.18
C GLU A 103 7.33 1.32 15.28
N ASN A 104 6.58 2.23 15.89
CA ASN A 104 6.45 3.66 15.55
C ASN A 104 6.08 4.01 14.09
N LEU A 105 4.92 3.54 13.63
CA LEU A 105 4.27 4.08 12.43
C LEU A 105 3.94 5.58 12.56
N ILE A 106 3.86 6.10 13.77
CA ILE A 106 3.63 7.52 14.08
C ILE A 106 4.70 7.98 15.06
N ASN A 107 5.63 8.81 14.59
CA ASN A 107 6.64 9.42 15.45
C ASN A 107 6.02 10.55 16.25
N PHE A 108 5.90 10.37 17.56
CA PHE A 108 5.50 11.41 18.50
C PHE A 108 6.72 12.13 19.04
N ASN A 109 6.65 13.47 19.04
CA ASN A 109 7.64 14.29 19.73
C ASN A 109 7.19 14.42 21.20
N SER A 110 7.99 13.92 22.15
CA SER A 110 7.68 13.98 23.58
C SER A 110 7.68 15.38 24.16
N ASP A 111 8.44 16.30 23.53
CA ASP A 111 8.66 17.65 24.06
C ASP A 111 7.67 18.67 23.52
N LYS A 112 6.84 18.29 22.57
CA LYS A 112 5.89 19.19 21.88
C LYS A 112 4.52 18.55 21.75
N LYS A 113 3.50 19.41 21.65
CA LYS A 113 2.14 18.97 21.32
C LYS A 113 2.11 18.38 19.92
N ASN A 114 1.71 17.12 19.84
CA ASN A 114 1.48 16.46 18.55
C ASN A 114 0.02 16.68 18.13
N THR A 115 -0.21 17.02 16.87
CA THR A 115 -1.56 17.23 16.34
C THR A 115 -1.81 16.33 15.14
N ILE A 116 -2.81 15.46 15.25
CA ILE A 116 -3.26 14.60 14.16
C ILE A 116 -4.54 15.18 13.57
N LEU A 117 -4.53 15.53 12.29
CA LEU A 117 -5.68 16.02 11.56
C LEU A 117 -6.25 14.93 10.64
N MET A 118 -7.48 14.49 10.93
CA MET A 118 -8.18 13.53 10.08
C MET A 118 -9.02 14.24 9.01
N LEU A 119 -8.73 13.96 7.74
CA LEU A 119 -9.41 14.53 6.60
C LEU A 119 -10.17 13.42 5.83
N GLY A 120 -11.29 13.79 5.22
CA GLY A 120 -12.06 12.87 4.40
C GLY A 120 -13.48 13.38 4.16
N ILE A 121 -14.17 12.77 3.20
CA ILE A 121 -15.57 13.06 2.88
C ILE A 121 -16.52 12.59 3.99
N GLN A 122 -17.76 13.06 3.96
CA GLN A 122 -18.79 12.60 4.89
C GLN A 122 -18.99 11.08 4.75
N GLY A 123 -19.15 10.38 5.85
CA GLY A 123 -19.32 8.91 5.84
C GLY A 123 -18.04 8.08 5.67
N SER A 124 -16.87 8.69 5.48
CA SER A 124 -15.59 7.95 5.29
C SER A 124 -15.02 7.30 6.56
N GLY A 125 -15.79 7.21 7.64
CA GLY A 125 -15.33 6.53 8.88
C GLY A 125 -14.37 7.32 9.76
N LYS A 126 -14.16 8.64 9.52
CA LYS A 126 -13.22 9.46 10.30
C LYS A 126 -13.40 9.35 11.81
N THR A 127 -14.62 9.51 12.28
CA THR A 127 -14.95 9.44 13.72
C THR A 127 -14.63 8.08 14.32
N THR A 128 -14.94 7.01 13.57
CA THR A 128 -14.63 5.63 14.00
C THR A 128 -13.13 5.38 14.07
N VAL A 129 -12.37 5.87 13.09
CA VAL A 129 -10.91 5.74 13.08
C VAL A 129 -10.29 6.56 14.21
N ILE A 130 -10.77 7.80 14.44
CA ILE A 130 -10.33 8.63 15.55
C ILE A 130 -10.53 7.94 16.91
N ALA A 131 -11.70 7.35 17.13
CA ALA A 131 -11.99 6.64 18.39
C ALA A 131 -11.06 5.43 18.60
N LYS A 132 -10.80 4.66 17.53
CA LYS A 132 -9.85 3.52 17.57
C LYS A 132 -8.41 3.99 17.79
N LEU A 133 -7.99 5.04 17.11
CA LEU A 133 -6.66 5.63 17.26
C LEU A 133 -6.48 6.20 18.67
N ALA A 134 -7.46 6.93 19.20
CA ALA A 134 -7.42 7.45 20.56
C ALA A 134 -7.29 6.32 21.60
N ARG A 135 -8.07 5.25 21.44
CA ARG A 135 -7.96 4.06 22.31
C ARG A 135 -6.60 3.39 22.22
N TRP A 136 -6.01 3.35 21.04
CA TRP A 136 -4.68 2.77 20.84
C TRP A 136 -3.60 3.65 21.47
N LEU A 137 -3.66 4.97 21.29
CA LEU A 137 -2.72 5.93 21.85
C LEU A 137 -2.85 6.11 23.38
N SER A 138 -4.03 5.84 23.97
CA SER A 138 -4.21 5.94 25.41
C SER A 138 -3.53 4.82 26.21
N LYS A 139 -3.17 3.71 25.57
CA LYS A 139 -2.45 2.61 26.23
C LYS A 139 -1.07 3.00 26.79
N PRO A 140 -0.24 3.82 26.13
CA PRO A 140 1.03 4.30 26.66
C PRO A 140 0.92 5.53 27.58
N CYS A 141 -0.23 5.78 28.22
CA CYS A 141 -0.46 6.94 29.11
C CYS A 141 -0.31 8.31 28.45
N ILE A 142 -0.61 8.42 27.18
CA ILE A 142 -0.60 9.69 26.44
C ILE A 142 -1.90 10.44 26.73
N ALA A 143 -1.80 11.70 27.16
CA ALA A 143 -2.96 12.55 27.36
C ALA A 143 -3.55 12.98 26.01
N LEU A 144 -4.83 12.65 25.76
CA LEU A 144 -5.51 12.90 24.51
C LEU A 144 -6.55 14.00 24.65
N HIS A 145 -6.51 14.99 23.78
CA HIS A 145 -7.56 15.98 23.62
C HIS A 145 -8.25 15.83 22.28
N LEU A 146 -9.54 15.48 22.29
CA LEU A 146 -10.34 15.33 21.08
C LEU A 146 -11.15 16.60 20.84
N SER A 147 -10.89 17.26 19.71
CA SER A 147 -11.61 18.46 19.31
C SER A 147 -12.35 18.22 18.00
N ARG A 148 -13.65 18.56 17.96
CA ARG A 148 -14.48 18.53 16.75
C ARG A 148 -14.65 19.94 16.22
N ASN A 149 -14.12 20.19 15.04
CA ASN A 149 -14.38 21.47 14.34
C ASN A 149 -15.69 21.37 13.55
N ARG A 150 -16.61 22.34 13.72
CA ARG A 150 -17.89 22.41 13.01
C ARG A 150 -17.75 22.49 11.48
N GLN A 151 -16.58 22.92 10.98
CA GLN A 151 -16.27 23.00 9.55
C GLN A 151 -15.69 21.70 8.96
N ARG A 152 -16.25 20.52 9.31
CA ARG A 152 -15.95 19.21 8.72
C ARG A 152 -14.52 18.64 8.95
N LYS A 153 -13.72 19.22 9.82
CA LYS A 153 -12.40 18.73 10.17
C LYS A 153 -12.38 18.27 11.62
N GLN A 154 -11.89 17.09 11.89
CA GLN A 154 -11.69 16.58 13.26
C GLN A 154 -10.18 16.61 13.57
N ARG A 155 -9.81 17.13 14.72
CA ARG A 155 -8.42 17.18 15.19
C ARG A 155 -8.28 16.33 16.43
N ILE A 156 -7.24 15.54 16.50
CA ILE A 156 -6.75 14.95 17.74
C ILE A 156 -5.53 15.74 18.15
N VAL A 157 -5.52 16.25 19.36
CA VAL A 157 -4.34 16.90 19.97
C VAL A 157 -3.84 15.95 21.04
N VAL A 158 -2.59 15.56 20.93
CA VAL A 158 -1.92 14.62 21.85
C VAL A 158 -0.84 15.36 22.60
#